data_71a769e73630aca0bfa739caae817065
#
_entry.id   71a769e73630aca0bfa739caae817065
#
_cell.length_a   1.000
_cell.length_b   1.000
_cell.length_c   1.000
_cell.angle_alpha   90.00
_cell.angle_beta   90.00
_cell.angle_gamma   90.00
#
_symmetry.space_group_name_H-M   'P 1'
#
loop_
_entity.id
_entity.type
_entity.pdbx_description
1 polymer ?
#
loop_
_entity_poly.entity_id
_entity_poly.type
_entity_poly.pdbx_seq_one_letter_code
_entity_poly.pdbx_strand_id
1 'polypeptide(L)'
;MRALGVKYFMGFTPEAVSAASAQPGLVKVAQSGPWVIFRVSESDVVVPLTVQPVVISMASGDPRERWLEIGTSWFQHADEWTALPADAGPENWQHVDAKIDLTRREGEPGASGRRVDIVTPAQAIEPVALPPVVVSNVVQGQSDVSFAVDKVGVPILVRVSYFPNWKVDGANGPFRVAPNMMVVIPTSNNVKLHYGSTSLDYTAYLLTFVGVGILVRRRRKMRREFR
;
A
#
# COMPACT_ATOMS: atom_id res chain seq x y z
N MET A 1 -12.08 -6.74 2.58
CA MET A 1 -12.33 -5.31 2.86
C MET A 1 -11.53 -4.81 4.07
N ARG A 2 -11.65 -5.41 5.26
CA ARG A 2 -10.90 -5.00 6.46
C ARG A 2 -9.39 -4.94 6.25
N ALA A 3 -8.80 -5.97 5.65
CA ALA A 3 -7.36 -6.02 5.40
C ALA A 3 -6.84 -4.83 4.56
N LEU A 4 -7.69 -4.26 3.72
CA LEU A 4 -7.36 -3.13 2.84
C LEU A 4 -7.80 -1.76 3.38
N GLY A 5 -8.34 -1.69 4.60
CA GLY A 5 -8.81 -0.42 5.18
C GLY A 5 -10.03 0.18 4.47
N VAL A 6 -10.85 -0.63 3.79
CA VAL A 6 -12.06 -0.19 3.10
C VAL A 6 -13.11 0.22 4.13
N LYS A 7 -13.40 1.51 4.23
CA LYS A 7 -14.30 2.07 5.24
C LYS A 7 -15.78 1.92 4.90
N TYR A 8 -16.10 2.01 3.61
CA TYR A 8 -17.48 1.89 3.13
C TYR A 8 -17.57 0.95 1.96
N PHE A 9 -18.66 0.19 1.90
CA PHE A 9 -19.04 -0.65 0.78
C PHE A 9 -20.39 -0.16 0.23
N MET A 10 -20.51 -0.07 -1.09
CA MET A 10 -21.75 0.36 -1.77
C MET A 10 -22.31 -0.79 -2.58
N GLY A 11 -23.48 -1.28 -2.22
CA GLY A 11 -24.24 -2.26 -2.97
C GLY A 11 -25.26 -1.58 -3.87
N PHE A 12 -25.40 -2.09 -5.10
CA PHE A 12 -26.35 -1.56 -6.09
C PHE A 12 -27.40 -2.60 -6.48
N THR A 13 -26.99 -3.85 -6.71
CA THR A 13 -27.93 -4.90 -7.08
C THR A 13 -28.59 -5.53 -5.84
N PRO A 14 -29.82 -6.05 -5.95
CA PRO A 14 -30.49 -6.73 -4.85
C PRO A 14 -29.63 -7.85 -4.23
N GLU A 15 -28.93 -8.62 -5.07
CA GLU A 15 -28.05 -9.71 -4.64
C GLU A 15 -26.86 -9.19 -3.84
N ALA A 16 -26.19 -8.11 -4.31
CA ALA A 16 -25.07 -7.50 -3.60
C ALA A 16 -25.51 -6.88 -2.27
N VAL A 17 -26.68 -6.23 -2.23
CA VAL A 17 -27.25 -5.66 -1.01
C VAL A 17 -27.63 -6.77 -0.02
N SER A 18 -28.25 -7.86 -0.50
CA SER A 18 -28.62 -9.00 0.34
C SER A 18 -27.38 -9.69 0.91
N ALA A 19 -26.37 -9.96 0.07
CA ALA A 19 -25.12 -10.56 0.49
C ALA A 19 -24.39 -9.69 1.52
N ALA A 20 -24.33 -8.36 1.30
CA ALA A 20 -23.72 -7.43 2.23
C ALA A 20 -24.47 -7.37 3.56
N SER A 21 -25.81 -7.39 3.53
CA SER A 21 -26.64 -7.36 4.74
C SER A 21 -26.49 -8.62 5.61
N ALA A 22 -26.10 -9.74 5.01
CA ALA A 22 -25.84 -10.99 5.73
C ALA A 22 -24.44 -11.04 6.37
N GLN A 23 -23.54 -10.09 6.05
CA GLN A 23 -22.17 -10.09 6.59
C GLN A 23 -22.11 -9.36 7.96
N PRO A 24 -21.66 -10.04 9.03
CA PRO A 24 -21.70 -9.46 10.39
C PRO A 24 -20.79 -8.21 10.57
N GLY A 25 -19.88 -7.98 9.66
CA GLY A 25 -18.99 -6.80 9.68
C GLY A 25 -19.44 -5.63 8.82
N LEU A 26 -20.63 -5.70 8.20
CA LEU A 26 -21.19 -4.65 7.36
C LEU A 26 -22.46 -4.08 7.99
N VAL A 27 -22.41 -2.80 8.38
CA VAL A 27 -23.54 -2.10 9.01
C VAL A 27 -24.11 -1.10 8.00
N LYS A 28 -25.37 -1.27 7.61
CA LYS A 28 -26.06 -0.31 6.74
C LYS A 28 -26.12 1.05 7.43
N VAL A 29 -25.64 2.10 6.74
CA VAL A 29 -25.58 3.48 7.27
C VAL A 29 -26.38 4.47 6.44
N ALA A 30 -26.61 4.22 5.16
CA ALA A 30 -27.38 5.09 4.29
C ALA A 30 -27.96 4.34 3.09
N GLN A 31 -28.96 4.97 2.46
CA GLN A 31 -29.53 4.51 1.18
C GLN A 31 -29.94 5.72 0.34
N SER A 32 -29.64 5.67 -0.98
CA SER A 32 -30.07 6.66 -1.96
C SER A 32 -30.46 5.97 -3.25
N GLY A 33 -31.75 5.97 -3.56
CA GLY A 33 -32.30 5.20 -4.66
C GLY A 33 -31.94 3.71 -4.53
N PRO A 34 -31.34 3.10 -5.57
CA PRO A 34 -30.94 1.69 -5.52
C PRO A 34 -29.64 1.43 -4.73
N TRP A 35 -28.88 2.49 -4.39
CA TRP A 35 -27.62 2.40 -3.70
C TRP A 35 -27.79 2.25 -2.19
N VAL A 36 -27.21 1.21 -1.62
CA VAL A 36 -27.14 0.99 -0.18
C VAL A 36 -25.69 1.08 0.27
N ILE A 37 -25.44 1.92 1.28
CA ILE A 37 -24.09 2.18 1.82
C ILE A 37 -23.96 1.43 3.14
N PHE A 38 -22.93 0.62 3.24
CA PHE A 38 -22.55 -0.11 4.44
C PHE A 38 -21.23 0.41 4.97
N ARG A 39 -21.12 0.60 6.27
CA ARG A 39 -19.86 0.83 6.96
C ARG A 39 -19.22 -0.51 7.29
N VAL A 40 -17.94 -0.66 6.95
CA VAL A 40 -17.13 -1.84 7.31
C VAL A 40 -16.60 -1.64 8.73
N SER A 41 -16.92 -2.57 9.63
CA SER A 41 -16.43 -2.55 11.02
C SER A 41 -14.94 -2.90 11.07
N GLU A 42 -14.20 -2.34 12.03
CA GLU A 42 -12.77 -2.63 12.27
C GLU A 42 -11.88 -2.41 11.03
N SER A 43 -12.18 -1.38 10.25
CA SER A 43 -11.48 -1.05 9.02
C SER A 43 -10.79 0.30 9.12
N ASP A 44 -9.94 0.45 10.13
CA ASP A 44 -9.14 1.65 10.34
C ASP A 44 -8.00 1.71 9.32
N VAL A 45 -7.68 2.94 8.87
CA VAL A 45 -6.60 3.18 7.89
C VAL A 45 -5.22 3.00 8.54
N VAL A 46 -5.09 3.33 9.82
CA VAL A 46 -3.85 3.22 10.59
C VAL A 46 -4.08 2.27 11.74
N VAL A 47 -3.32 1.17 11.78
CA VAL A 47 -3.46 0.15 12.82
C VAL A 47 -2.08 -0.32 13.31
N PRO A 48 -1.90 -0.56 14.62
CA PRO A 48 -0.68 -1.17 15.10
C PRO A 48 -0.61 -2.64 14.64
N LEU A 49 0.59 -3.11 14.35
CA LEU A 49 0.82 -4.53 14.10
C LEU A 49 1.01 -5.26 15.43
N THR A 50 0.55 -6.51 15.48
CA THR A 50 0.73 -7.41 16.62
C THR A 50 1.90 -8.36 16.42
N VAL A 51 2.33 -8.53 15.17
CA VAL A 51 3.47 -9.38 14.75
C VAL A 51 4.38 -8.54 13.87
N GLN A 52 5.70 -8.71 14.08
CA GLN A 52 6.71 -8.03 13.28
C GLN A 52 6.62 -8.48 11.81
N PRO A 53 6.71 -7.56 10.83
CA PRO A 53 6.80 -7.93 9.42
C PRO A 53 8.06 -8.75 9.12
N VAL A 54 7.98 -9.53 8.05
CA VAL A 54 9.10 -10.33 7.54
C VAL A 54 9.55 -9.77 6.18
N VAL A 55 10.84 -9.57 6.00
CA VAL A 55 11.41 -9.14 4.71
C VAL A 55 11.52 -10.35 3.80
N ILE A 56 10.93 -10.25 2.61
CA ILE A 56 10.92 -11.35 1.65
C ILE A 56 11.94 -11.10 0.55
N SER A 57 12.90 -12.00 0.46
CA SER A 57 13.90 -12.02 -0.60
C SER A 57 13.53 -13.06 -1.65
N MET A 58 13.67 -12.70 -2.93
CA MET A 58 13.58 -13.63 -4.03
C MET A 58 14.87 -13.61 -4.85
N ALA A 59 15.37 -14.78 -5.19
CA ALA A 59 16.68 -14.92 -5.83
C ALA A 59 16.73 -14.38 -7.26
N SER A 60 15.59 -14.21 -7.95
CA SER A 60 15.55 -13.79 -9.36
C SER A 60 14.22 -13.11 -9.73
N GLY A 61 14.19 -12.48 -10.89
CA GLY A 61 12.99 -11.89 -11.49
C GLY A 61 12.91 -10.36 -11.40
N ASP A 62 11.97 -9.78 -12.15
CA ASP A 62 11.68 -8.35 -12.12
C ASP A 62 11.07 -7.96 -10.76
N PRO A 63 11.54 -6.87 -10.11
CA PRO A 63 11.02 -6.45 -8.82
C PRO A 63 9.51 -6.18 -8.78
N ARG A 64 8.92 -5.75 -9.90
CA ARG A 64 7.46 -5.51 -9.99
C ARG A 64 6.69 -6.82 -10.04
N GLU A 65 7.17 -7.79 -10.81
CA GLU A 65 6.56 -9.11 -10.92
C GLU A 65 6.60 -9.83 -9.59
N ARG A 66 7.78 -9.87 -8.96
CA ARG A 66 7.97 -10.45 -7.63
C ARG A 66 7.00 -9.91 -6.60
N TRP A 67 6.84 -8.58 -6.58
CA TRP A 67 5.94 -7.97 -5.61
C TRP A 67 4.47 -8.28 -5.90
N LEU A 68 4.09 -8.37 -7.17
CA LEU A 68 2.75 -8.79 -7.57
C LEU A 68 2.47 -10.23 -7.11
N GLU A 69 3.42 -11.13 -7.29
CA GLU A 69 3.33 -12.54 -6.87
C GLU A 69 3.23 -12.67 -5.35
N ILE A 70 4.10 -11.97 -4.59
CA ILE A 70 4.05 -11.95 -3.12
C ILE A 70 2.71 -11.38 -2.63
N GLY A 71 2.29 -10.24 -3.18
CA GLY A 71 1.06 -9.57 -2.78
C GLY A 71 -0.19 -10.41 -3.08
N THR A 72 -0.23 -11.06 -4.25
CA THR A 72 -1.33 -11.96 -4.65
C THR A 72 -1.35 -13.20 -3.75
N SER A 73 -0.21 -13.84 -3.55
CA SER A 73 -0.09 -15.04 -2.73
C SER A 73 -0.50 -14.78 -1.28
N TRP A 74 -0.02 -13.68 -0.71
CA TRP A 74 -0.43 -13.26 0.63
C TRP A 74 -1.95 -13.00 0.72
N PHE A 75 -2.54 -12.39 -0.31
CA PHE A 75 -3.96 -12.04 -0.28
C PHE A 75 -4.88 -13.25 -0.44
N GLN A 76 -4.46 -14.23 -1.24
CA GLN A 76 -5.24 -15.44 -1.52
C GLN A 76 -5.00 -16.55 -0.49
N HIS A 77 -3.78 -16.64 0.06
CA HIS A 77 -3.32 -17.69 0.96
C HIS A 77 -2.71 -17.09 2.24
N ALA A 78 -3.45 -16.18 2.90
CA ALA A 78 -2.96 -15.44 4.06
C ALA A 78 -2.57 -16.35 5.25
N ASP A 79 -3.13 -17.54 5.34
CA ASP A 79 -2.84 -18.56 6.35
C ASP A 79 -1.44 -19.16 6.22
N GLU A 80 -0.81 -19.06 5.06
CA GLU A 80 0.58 -19.49 4.84
C GLU A 80 1.62 -18.44 5.31
N TRP A 81 1.16 -17.24 5.64
CA TRP A 81 1.99 -16.12 6.05
C TRP A 81 1.69 -15.72 7.50
N THR A 82 2.48 -16.21 8.45
CA THR A 82 2.30 -15.90 9.87
C THR A 82 2.72 -14.47 10.24
N ALA A 83 3.39 -13.75 9.33
CA ALA A 83 3.75 -12.34 9.43
C ALA A 83 3.52 -11.63 8.11
N LEU A 84 3.35 -10.31 8.14
CA LEU A 84 3.11 -9.47 6.97
C LEU A 84 4.38 -9.38 6.11
N PRO A 85 4.35 -9.81 4.83
CA PRO A 85 5.49 -9.69 3.92
C PRO A 85 5.85 -8.24 3.64
N ALA A 86 7.14 -7.91 3.72
CA ALA A 86 7.71 -6.60 3.42
C ALA A 86 8.76 -6.71 2.30
N ASP A 87 8.85 -5.68 1.46
CA ASP A 87 9.85 -5.57 0.39
C ASP A 87 11.23 -5.17 0.95
N ALA A 88 11.23 -4.38 2.02
CA ALA A 88 12.40 -3.96 2.78
C ALA A 88 12.03 -3.71 4.24
N GLY A 89 13.02 -3.66 5.11
CA GLY A 89 12.84 -3.36 6.52
C GLY A 89 14.16 -3.15 7.24
N PRO A 90 14.12 -2.84 8.54
CA PRO A 90 15.31 -2.81 9.38
C PRO A 90 16.03 -4.16 9.40
N GLU A 91 17.35 -4.15 9.67
CA GLU A 91 18.19 -5.35 9.71
C GLU A 91 17.75 -6.38 10.76
N ASN A 92 17.07 -5.94 11.83
CA ASN A 92 16.56 -6.82 12.87
C ASN A 92 15.23 -7.50 12.53
N TRP A 93 14.64 -7.22 11.37
CA TRP A 93 13.50 -8.01 10.90
C TRP A 93 14.00 -9.34 10.34
N GLN A 94 13.20 -10.40 10.51
CA GLN A 94 13.49 -11.68 9.90
C GLN A 94 13.53 -11.54 8.37
N HIS A 95 14.54 -12.13 7.74
CA HIS A 95 14.64 -12.25 6.29
C HIS A 95 14.35 -13.70 5.90
N VAL A 96 13.43 -13.89 4.98
CA VAL A 96 13.00 -15.19 4.49
C VAL A 96 13.00 -15.18 2.97
N ASP A 97 13.53 -16.21 2.36
CA ASP A 97 13.42 -16.39 0.92
C ASP A 97 12.02 -16.87 0.55
N ALA A 98 11.51 -16.41 -0.59
CA ALA A 98 10.31 -16.95 -1.18
C ALA A 98 10.65 -17.89 -2.33
N LYS A 99 9.85 -18.94 -2.49
CA LYS A 99 9.94 -19.90 -3.59
C LYS A 99 8.62 -19.91 -4.36
N ILE A 100 8.72 -20.10 -5.68
CA ILE A 100 7.55 -20.29 -6.53
C ILE A 100 7.01 -21.71 -6.32
N ASP A 101 5.72 -21.80 -6.06
CA ASP A 101 5.01 -23.08 -6.05
C ASP A 101 4.54 -23.41 -7.47
N LEU A 102 5.30 -24.24 -8.16
CA LEU A 102 5.03 -24.65 -9.53
C LEU A 102 3.74 -25.48 -9.67
N THR A 103 3.21 -25.98 -8.57
CA THR A 103 1.99 -26.82 -8.57
C THR A 103 0.72 -25.97 -8.52
N ARG A 104 0.84 -24.72 -8.04
CA ARG A 104 -0.26 -23.78 -7.90
C ARG A 104 -0.06 -22.58 -8.83
N ARG A 105 -1.00 -22.39 -9.75
CA ARG A 105 -1.06 -21.16 -10.54
C ARG A 105 -2.47 -20.62 -10.45
N GLU A 106 -2.61 -19.47 -9.86
CA GLU A 106 -3.90 -18.80 -9.72
C GLU A 106 -4.27 -18.05 -11.01
N GLY A 107 -5.55 -18.12 -11.31
CA GLY A 107 -6.20 -17.36 -12.37
C GLY A 107 -6.14 -17.95 -13.77
N GLU A 108 -7.28 -17.89 -14.43
CA GLU A 108 -7.35 -17.92 -15.88
C GLU A 108 -6.53 -16.75 -16.44
N PRO A 109 -5.91 -16.89 -17.62
CA PRO A 109 -5.30 -15.74 -18.29
C PRO A 109 -6.35 -14.63 -18.37
N GLY A 110 -6.19 -13.55 -17.61
CA GLY A 110 -7.04 -12.37 -17.74
C GLY A 110 -6.98 -11.79 -19.14
N ALA A 111 -7.70 -10.71 -19.41
CA ALA A 111 -7.67 -10.02 -20.70
C ALA A 111 -6.25 -9.64 -21.16
N SER A 112 -5.27 -9.57 -20.24
CA SER A 112 -3.84 -9.38 -20.50
C SER A 112 -3.08 -10.69 -20.80
N GLY A 113 -3.68 -11.86 -20.67
CA GLY A 113 -3.02 -13.17 -20.82
C GLY A 113 -1.96 -13.48 -19.74
N ARG A 114 -1.85 -12.66 -18.71
CA ARG A 114 -0.82 -12.79 -17.68
C ARG A 114 -1.30 -13.69 -16.53
N ARG A 115 -0.52 -14.70 -16.21
CA ARG A 115 -0.70 -15.52 -15.02
C ARG A 115 0.24 -15.00 -13.91
N VAL A 116 -0.22 -15.11 -12.68
CA VAL A 116 0.58 -14.80 -11.49
C VAL A 116 0.99 -16.12 -10.86
N ASP A 117 2.28 -16.30 -10.63
CA ASP A 117 2.79 -17.47 -9.93
C ASP A 117 2.54 -17.30 -8.42
N ILE A 118 2.13 -18.39 -7.76
CA ILE A 118 1.98 -18.41 -6.32
C ILE A 118 3.35 -18.64 -5.69
N VAL A 119 3.67 -17.80 -4.72
CA VAL A 119 4.91 -17.90 -3.95
C VAL A 119 4.61 -18.21 -2.49
N THR A 120 5.46 -19.01 -1.89
CA THR A 120 5.38 -19.38 -0.47
C THR A 120 6.72 -19.11 0.21
N PRO A 121 6.75 -18.90 1.54
CA PRO A 121 8.00 -18.83 2.27
C PRO A 121 8.82 -20.11 2.07
N ALA A 122 10.11 -19.97 1.76
CA ALA A 122 11.01 -21.11 1.61
C ALA A 122 11.37 -21.73 2.98
N GLN A 123 11.37 -20.92 4.02
CA GLN A 123 11.59 -21.31 5.42
C GLN A 123 10.37 -20.90 6.27
N ALA A 124 10.22 -21.54 7.42
CA ALA A 124 9.19 -21.16 8.38
C ALA A 124 9.41 -19.72 8.86
N ILE A 125 8.33 -18.92 8.87
CA ILE A 125 8.34 -17.59 9.46
C ILE A 125 8.07 -17.76 10.96
N GLU A 126 9.02 -17.32 11.78
CA GLU A 126 8.86 -17.28 13.23
C GLU A 126 8.18 -15.96 13.62
N PRO A 127 6.93 -16.01 14.10
CA PRO A 127 6.20 -14.80 14.45
C PRO A 127 6.82 -14.14 15.69
N VAL A 128 7.33 -12.93 15.55
CA VAL A 128 7.82 -12.11 16.66
C VAL A 128 6.68 -11.20 17.13
N ALA A 129 6.20 -11.45 18.34
CA ALA A 129 5.12 -10.66 18.94
C ALA A 129 5.58 -9.22 19.23
N LEU A 130 4.73 -8.25 18.92
CA LEU A 130 4.96 -6.84 19.18
C LEU A 130 4.17 -6.37 20.41
N PRO A 131 4.72 -5.42 21.19
CA PRO A 131 3.99 -4.85 22.32
C PRO A 131 2.77 -4.07 21.81
N PRO A 132 1.67 -4.01 22.61
CA PRO A 132 0.50 -3.25 22.26
C PRO A 132 0.79 -1.76 22.23
N VAL A 133 0.24 -1.09 21.21
CA VAL A 133 0.36 0.35 20.97
C VAL A 133 -1.02 0.91 20.70
N VAL A 134 -1.31 2.09 21.25
CA VAL A 134 -2.52 2.84 20.98
C VAL A 134 -2.25 3.89 19.91
N VAL A 135 -2.98 3.80 18.80
CA VAL A 135 -3.01 4.81 17.75
C VAL A 135 -4.19 5.75 18.00
N SER A 136 -3.94 7.04 17.90
CA SER A 136 -4.95 8.08 18.11
C SER A 136 -4.78 9.23 17.12
N ASN A 137 -5.76 10.16 17.10
CA ASN A 137 -5.71 11.38 16.29
C ASN A 137 -5.43 11.11 14.79
N VAL A 138 -6.01 10.04 14.25
CA VAL A 138 -5.82 9.68 12.83
C VAL A 138 -6.56 10.69 11.96
N VAL A 139 -5.82 11.40 11.12
CA VAL A 139 -6.35 12.31 10.11
C VAL A 139 -5.84 11.85 8.74
N GLN A 140 -6.77 11.62 7.83
CA GLN A 140 -6.47 11.25 6.45
C GLN A 140 -6.91 12.39 5.53
N GLY A 141 -5.95 13.04 4.89
CA GLY A 141 -6.17 14.01 3.83
C GLY A 141 -6.16 13.36 2.44
N GLN A 142 -6.11 14.21 1.41
CA GLN A 142 -6.03 13.75 0.02
C GLN A 142 -4.64 13.20 -0.33
N SER A 143 -3.57 13.76 0.24
CA SER A 143 -2.18 13.42 -0.04
C SER A 143 -1.32 13.30 1.22
N ASP A 144 -1.96 13.15 2.37
CA ASP A 144 -1.29 13.00 3.66
C ASP A 144 -2.09 12.12 4.61
N VAL A 145 -1.38 11.50 5.55
CA VAL A 145 -1.93 10.76 6.68
C VAL A 145 -1.13 11.14 7.91
N SER A 146 -1.79 11.57 8.98
CA SER A 146 -1.14 11.83 10.26
C SER A 146 -1.83 11.09 11.40
N PHE A 147 -1.07 10.74 12.42
CA PHE A 147 -1.57 10.06 13.60
C PHE A 147 -0.60 10.23 14.77
N ALA A 148 -1.09 9.92 15.96
CA ALA A 148 -0.27 9.87 17.18
C ALA A 148 -0.21 8.43 17.72
N VAL A 149 0.90 8.11 18.38
CA VAL A 149 1.13 6.83 19.07
C VAL A 149 1.54 7.09 20.52
N ASP A 150 1.14 6.20 21.41
CA ASP A 150 1.55 6.23 22.82
C ASP A 150 2.97 5.68 23.03
N LYS A 151 3.46 4.83 22.10
CA LYS A 151 4.80 4.22 22.15
C LYS A 151 5.48 4.28 20.79
N VAL A 152 6.76 4.61 20.78
CA VAL A 152 7.63 4.59 19.60
C VAL A 152 8.29 3.23 19.40
N GLY A 153 8.86 3.00 18.21
CA GLY A 153 9.62 1.78 17.89
C GLY A 153 8.78 0.57 17.50
N VAL A 154 7.46 0.65 17.55
CA VAL A 154 6.56 -0.46 17.17
C VAL A 154 6.02 -0.22 15.76
N PRO A 155 6.11 -1.20 14.84
CA PRO A 155 5.60 -1.08 13.48
C PRO A 155 4.10 -0.79 13.43
N ILE A 156 3.72 0.24 12.68
CA ILE A 156 2.35 0.67 12.44
C ILE A 156 2.01 0.48 10.95
N LEU A 157 0.94 -0.25 10.67
CA LEU A 157 0.42 -0.45 9.32
C LEU A 157 -0.43 0.76 8.91
N VAL A 158 -0.11 1.33 7.76
CA VAL A 158 -0.89 2.36 7.08
C VAL A 158 -1.48 1.74 5.83
N ARG A 159 -2.79 1.54 5.83
CA ARG A 159 -3.57 0.88 4.77
C ARG A 159 -3.87 1.84 3.61
N VAL A 160 -2.81 2.47 3.12
CA VAL A 160 -2.79 3.32 1.93
C VAL A 160 -1.80 2.70 0.95
N SER A 161 -2.13 2.75 -0.34
CA SER A 161 -1.27 2.18 -1.37
C SER A 161 0.12 2.81 -1.34
N TYR A 162 1.14 1.96 -1.25
CA TYR A 162 2.53 2.39 -1.33
C TYR A 162 2.85 2.97 -2.71
N PHE A 163 3.60 4.06 -2.67
CA PHE A 163 4.25 4.67 -3.83
C PHE A 163 5.59 5.27 -3.39
N PRO A 164 6.65 5.26 -4.23
CA PRO A 164 7.96 5.81 -3.85
C PRO A 164 7.96 7.29 -3.46
N ASN A 165 6.90 8.02 -3.83
CA ASN A 165 6.72 9.43 -3.49
C ASN A 165 6.25 9.67 -2.04
N TRP A 166 5.80 8.64 -1.34
CA TRP A 166 5.46 8.79 0.07
C TRP A 166 6.70 9.04 0.90
N LYS A 167 6.65 10.05 1.72
CA LYS A 167 7.67 10.43 2.71
C LYS A 167 7.04 10.42 4.09
N VAL A 168 7.84 10.19 5.12
CA VAL A 168 7.37 10.17 6.50
C VAL A 168 8.23 11.06 7.37
N ASP A 169 7.56 11.84 8.23
CA ASP A 169 8.16 12.59 9.32
C ASP A 169 7.80 11.92 10.65
N GLY A 170 8.74 11.82 11.58
CA GLY A 170 8.55 11.23 12.89
C GLY A 170 8.54 9.69 12.91
N ALA A 171 8.97 9.04 11.84
CA ALA A 171 9.11 7.58 11.76
C ALA A 171 10.18 7.16 10.75
N ASN A 172 10.64 5.92 10.87
CA ASN A 172 11.43 5.24 9.84
C ASN A 172 10.51 4.58 8.81
N GLY A 173 10.92 4.54 7.54
CA GLY A 173 10.15 4.03 6.41
C GLY A 173 9.74 5.13 5.43
N PRO A 174 8.61 5.05 4.73
CA PRO A 174 7.68 3.93 4.76
C PRO A 174 8.23 2.68 4.06
N PHE A 175 8.04 1.53 4.68
CA PHE A 175 8.37 0.23 4.09
C PHE A 175 7.15 -0.32 3.36
N ARG A 176 7.35 -0.80 2.14
CA ARG A 176 6.29 -1.44 1.36
C ARG A 176 5.96 -2.80 1.94
N VAL A 177 4.68 -3.10 2.13
CA VAL A 177 4.18 -4.39 2.64
C VAL A 177 3.02 -4.90 1.80
N ALA A 178 2.78 -6.21 1.86
CA ALA A 178 1.70 -6.84 1.09
C ALA A 178 0.30 -6.29 1.44
N PRO A 179 -0.61 -6.21 0.46
CA PRO A 179 -0.39 -6.45 -0.97
C PRO A 179 0.29 -5.26 -1.66
N ASN A 180 0.13 -4.04 -1.21
CA ASN A 180 0.77 -2.81 -1.63
C ASN A 180 0.49 -1.68 -0.62
N MET A 181 0.64 -1.96 0.66
CA MET A 181 0.45 -1.00 1.75
C MET A 181 1.79 -0.53 2.31
N MET A 182 1.75 0.24 3.38
CA MET A 182 2.95 0.80 4.02
C MET A 182 3.02 0.42 5.49
N VAL A 183 4.22 0.17 5.97
CA VAL A 183 4.53 0.12 7.41
C VAL A 183 5.51 1.22 7.73
N VAL A 184 5.29 1.90 8.84
CA VAL A 184 6.25 2.87 9.42
C VAL A 184 6.57 2.48 10.85
N ILE A 185 7.78 2.83 11.30
CA ILE A 185 8.23 2.60 12.68
C ILE A 185 8.41 3.96 13.34
N PRO A 186 7.45 4.40 14.19
CA PRO A 186 7.51 5.70 14.84
C PRO A 186 8.81 5.91 15.62
N THR A 187 9.43 7.05 15.42
CA THR A 187 10.56 7.59 16.21
C THR A 187 10.13 8.77 17.06
N SER A 188 8.90 9.24 16.84
CA SER A 188 8.21 10.30 17.58
C SER A 188 6.77 9.89 17.85
N ASN A 189 6.16 10.45 18.89
CA ASN A 189 4.74 10.22 19.19
C ASN A 189 3.79 10.76 18.10
N ASN A 190 4.23 11.71 17.28
CA ASN A 190 3.46 12.24 16.17
C ASN A 190 4.14 11.83 14.85
N VAL A 191 3.37 11.21 13.99
CA VAL A 191 3.82 10.72 12.68
C VAL A 191 2.99 11.38 11.58
N LYS A 192 3.66 11.82 10.52
CA LYS A 192 3.01 12.36 9.33
C LYS A 192 3.61 11.75 8.08
N LEU A 193 2.77 11.07 7.30
CA LEU A 193 3.09 10.67 5.93
C LEU A 193 2.55 11.73 4.99
N HIS A 194 3.32 12.09 3.96
CA HIS A 194 2.88 13.01 2.91
C HIS A 194 3.42 12.58 1.55
N TYR A 195 2.60 12.81 0.52
CA TYR A 195 3.00 12.54 -0.86
C TYR A 195 3.79 13.73 -1.39
N GLY A 196 5.05 13.50 -1.76
CA GLY A 196 5.98 14.56 -2.18
C GLY A 196 6.57 14.32 -3.56
N SER A 197 7.16 15.36 -4.12
CA SER A 197 7.91 15.26 -5.37
C SER A 197 9.22 14.52 -5.16
N THR A 198 9.62 13.75 -6.17
CA THR A 198 10.91 13.05 -6.24
C THR A 198 11.95 13.89 -6.97
N SER A 199 13.22 13.50 -6.92
CA SER A 199 14.29 14.11 -7.73
C SER A 199 13.99 14.02 -9.24
N LEU A 200 13.29 12.96 -9.68
CA LEU A 200 12.87 12.79 -11.06
C LEU A 200 11.82 13.84 -11.46
N ASP A 201 10.88 14.15 -10.59
CA ASP A 201 9.85 15.19 -10.82
C ASP A 201 10.51 16.56 -11.00
N TYR A 202 11.47 16.92 -10.13
CA TYR A 202 12.23 18.17 -10.27
C TYR A 202 13.04 18.23 -11.57
N THR A 203 13.64 17.13 -11.99
CA THR A 203 14.35 17.03 -13.28
C THR A 203 13.39 17.23 -14.43
N ALA A 204 12.20 16.62 -14.40
CA ALA A 204 11.18 16.79 -15.41
C ALA A 204 10.68 18.25 -15.49
N TYR A 205 10.48 18.90 -14.34
CA TYR A 205 10.14 20.34 -14.30
C TYR A 205 11.23 21.20 -14.93
N LEU A 206 12.50 20.95 -14.60
CA LEU A 206 13.63 21.67 -15.19
C LEU A 206 13.65 21.54 -16.73
N LEU A 207 13.53 20.31 -17.24
CA LEU A 207 13.48 20.05 -18.68
C LEU A 207 12.28 20.76 -19.35
N THR A 208 11.14 20.78 -18.69
CA THR A 208 9.95 21.48 -19.17
C THR A 208 10.21 22.98 -19.27
N PHE A 209 10.77 23.61 -18.24
CA PHE A 209 11.11 25.04 -18.27
C PHE A 209 12.13 25.38 -19.34
N VAL A 210 13.17 24.55 -19.52
CA VAL A 210 14.17 24.72 -20.60
C VAL A 210 13.49 24.62 -21.97
N GLY A 211 12.64 23.62 -22.18
CA GLY A 211 11.90 23.42 -23.44
C GLY A 211 11.00 24.61 -23.78
N VAL A 212 10.23 25.11 -22.80
CA VAL A 212 9.41 26.30 -22.97
C VAL A 212 10.27 27.53 -23.30
N GLY A 213 11.40 27.72 -22.62
CA GLY A 213 12.36 28.80 -22.90
C GLY A 213 12.89 28.79 -24.33
N ILE A 214 13.24 27.61 -24.85
CA ILE A 214 13.69 27.43 -26.23
C ILE A 214 12.58 27.77 -27.22
N LEU A 215 11.35 27.31 -26.96
CA LEU A 215 10.19 27.60 -27.83
C LEU A 215 9.87 29.11 -27.88
N VAL A 216 9.87 29.77 -26.74
CA VAL A 216 9.65 31.22 -26.66
C VAL A 216 10.76 31.98 -27.42
N ARG A 217 12.02 31.58 -27.26
CA ARG A 217 13.15 32.19 -27.96
C ARG A 217 13.04 32.02 -29.47
N ARG A 218 12.70 30.80 -29.94
CA ARG A 218 12.47 30.54 -31.39
C ARG A 218 11.32 31.36 -31.93
N ARG A 219 10.18 31.45 -31.22
CA ARG A 219 9.02 32.25 -31.64
C ARG A 219 9.35 33.74 -31.72
N ARG A 220 10.15 34.27 -30.80
CA ARG A 220 10.60 35.68 -30.84
C ARG A 220 11.55 35.94 -32.02
N LYS A 221 12.44 35.00 -32.35
CA LYS A 221 13.35 35.09 -33.50
C LYS A 221 12.55 35.14 -34.81
N MET A 222 11.63 34.20 -35.01
CA MET A 222 10.78 34.15 -36.21
C MET A 222 9.97 35.46 -36.41
N ARG A 223 9.42 36.02 -35.36
CA ARG A 223 8.66 37.27 -35.41
C ARG A 223 9.53 38.50 -35.78
N ARG A 224 10.85 38.42 -35.58
CA ARG A 224 11.81 39.50 -35.96
C ARG A 224 12.26 39.38 -37.42
N GLU A 225 12.24 38.18 -37.98
CA GLU A 225 12.61 37.94 -39.40
C GLU A 225 11.46 38.24 -40.38
N PHE A 226 10.21 38.32 -39.87
CA PHE A 226 9.04 38.64 -40.68
C PHE A 226 8.53 40.10 -40.45
N ARG A 227 9.34 40.95 -39.88
CA ARG A 227 9.14 42.43 -39.79
C ARG A 227 10.23 43.14 -40.57
#